data_9c27c827e19f2101dcc5f1a7c72404fd
#
_entry.id   9c27c827e19f2101dcc5f1a7c72404fd
#
_cell.length_a   1.000
_cell.length_b   1.000
_cell.length_c   1.000
_cell.angle_alpha   90.00
_cell.angle_beta   90.00
_cell.angle_gamma   90.00
#
_symmetry.space_group_name_H-M   'P 1'
#
loop_
_entity.id
_entity.type
_entity.pdbx_description
1 polymer ?
#
loop_
_entity_poly.entity_id
_entity_poly.type
_entity_poly.pdbx_seq_one_letter_code
_entity_poly.pdbx_strand_id
1 'polypeptide(L)'
;MRCLRCLLLLNLVFWMGNAAAQDRLSVNGDLDLRWVQASGVTSFLNGGLGILRFDSEHEGFELGRAFLAPNWRATDIVSVHAVIDAYGDGDRNAVDLSEFYLDVRPYPTGPIRWRARVGAFFMPVSLENRGIGWSNVYSITPSAVNTWMGEEFRTIGAELEARWLGASRGYFGEVALVAAAYGWNDPAGTLLATRGFGLTDRPSGLFGGLGRPPLDFYHEIDRKPGYYGGLSWKHQDWLEVRALRYDNHGDPGAETEAELYAWRTRFSSLGVSVEPSEHWTIVGQYLDGNTAVGADSPGDEQFHMRFHADFVLASFEWLREQIAVRYDDFDTHQVSGFYGPPSDETGHGWMFAWSHRYGEHWQSVVEWLRVASVFPPRMQLGESAAQVESQFQLAVRYRFKLAW
;
A
#
# COMPACT_ATOMS: atom_id res chain seq x y z
N MET A 1 -24.19 1.91 26.08
CA MET A 1 -24.38 0.47 25.76
C MET A 1 -23.53 -0.03 24.57
N ARG A 2 -22.48 0.68 24.11
CA ARG A 2 -21.62 0.25 22.97
C ARG A 2 -20.30 -0.42 23.42
N CYS A 3 -19.84 -0.28 24.65
CA CYS A 3 -18.62 -0.91 25.17
C CYS A 3 -18.71 -2.41 25.50
N LEU A 4 -19.91 -2.96 25.67
CA LEU A 4 -20.05 -4.37 26.09
C LEU A 4 -19.86 -5.38 24.95
N ARG A 5 -19.99 -4.95 23.68
CA ARG A 5 -19.80 -5.84 22.52
C ARG A 5 -18.32 -6.09 22.15
N CYS A 6 -17.44 -5.16 22.46
CA CYS A 6 -15.99 -5.33 22.25
C CYS A 6 -15.37 -6.31 23.25
N LEU A 7 -15.88 -6.38 24.47
CA LEU A 7 -15.41 -7.32 25.49
C LEU A 7 -15.82 -8.77 25.22
N LEU A 8 -16.92 -8.99 24.51
CA LEU A 8 -17.39 -10.34 24.13
C LEU A 8 -16.57 -10.96 22.99
N LEU A 9 -16.03 -10.16 22.08
CA LEU A 9 -15.12 -10.65 21.02
C LEU A 9 -13.74 -11.05 21.57
N LEU A 10 -13.25 -10.37 22.60
CA LEU A 10 -12.00 -10.75 23.27
C LEU A 10 -12.12 -12.08 24.05
N ASN A 11 -13.30 -12.40 24.61
CA ASN A 11 -13.50 -13.63 25.36
C ASN A 11 -13.68 -14.88 24.49
N LEU A 12 -14.08 -14.75 23.22
CA LEU A 12 -14.21 -15.89 22.29
C LEU A 12 -12.83 -16.45 21.87
N VAL A 13 -11.78 -15.66 21.93
CA VAL A 13 -10.39 -16.09 21.62
C VAL A 13 -9.77 -16.92 22.75
N PHE A 14 -10.27 -16.76 23.99
CA PHE A 14 -9.69 -17.45 25.17
C PHE A 14 -10.25 -18.86 25.44
N TRP A 15 -11.26 -19.32 24.70
CA TRP A 15 -11.94 -20.61 25.02
C TRP A 15 -11.62 -21.77 24.06
N MET A 16 -10.64 -21.63 23.17
CA MET A 16 -10.13 -22.77 22.39
C MET A 16 -8.94 -23.41 23.11
N GLY A 17 -9.23 -24.11 24.21
CA GLY A 17 -8.24 -24.76 25.06
C GLY A 17 -7.90 -26.19 24.62
N ASN A 18 -6.60 -26.50 24.70
CA ASN A 18 -6.01 -27.82 25.00
C ASN A 18 -6.32 -29.01 24.09
N ALA A 19 -5.78 -29.00 22.88
CA ALA A 19 -5.30 -30.20 22.23
C ALA A 19 -3.82 -29.99 21.91
N ALA A 20 -2.95 -30.98 21.94
CA ALA A 20 -1.50 -30.92 21.79
C ALA A 20 -1.12 -29.97 20.65
N ALA A 21 -0.80 -28.71 20.98
CA ALA A 21 -0.78 -27.60 20.06
C ALA A 21 0.65 -27.40 19.55
N GLN A 22 0.90 -27.80 18.34
CA GLN A 22 1.76 -26.99 17.49
C GLN A 22 1.11 -25.61 17.44
N ASP A 23 1.89 -24.54 17.66
CA ASP A 23 1.43 -23.13 17.65
C ASP A 23 0.55 -22.85 16.42
N ARG A 24 -0.76 -22.99 16.57
CA ARG A 24 -1.72 -22.84 15.46
C ARG A 24 -2.17 -21.41 15.30
N LEU A 25 -2.11 -20.62 16.36
CA LEU A 25 -2.43 -19.20 16.35
C LEU A 25 -1.18 -18.40 16.65
N SER A 26 -0.85 -17.45 15.81
CA SER A 26 0.16 -16.44 16.08
C SER A 26 -0.41 -15.04 15.86
N VAL A 27 0.03 -14.08 16.67
CA VAL A 27 -0.33 -12.68 16.51
C VAL A 27 0.95 -11.86 16.46
N ASN A 28 1.19 -11.19 15.36
CA ASN A 28 2.20 -10.15 15.29
C ASN A 28 1.55 -8.81 15.60
N GLY A 29 2.27 -7.92 16.27
CA GLY A 29 1.81 -6.57 16.54
C GLY A 29 2.95 -5.58 16.42
N ASP A 30 2.58 -4.34 16.09
CA ASP A 30 3.47 -3.19 16.04
C ASP A 30 2.75 -1.99 16.66
N LEU A 31 3.49 -1.20 17.43
CA LEU A 31 3.05 0.10 17.95
C LEU A 31 4.11 1.12 17.58
N ASP A 32 3.75 2.11 16.77
CA ASP A 32 4.60 3.18 16.25
C ASP A 32 4.13 4.51 16.82
N LEU A 33 4.91 5.05 17.75
CA LEU A 33 4.71 6.38 18.33
C LEU A 33 5.73 7.34 17.72
N ARG A 34 5.29 8.53 17.34
CA ARG A 34 6.11 9.51 16.62
C ARG A 34 6.07 10.88 17.23
N TRP A 35 7.17 11.58 17.08
CA TRP A 35 7.21 13.04 17.08
C TRP A 35 7.40 13.50 15.64
N VAL A 36 6.54 14.41 15.20
CA VAL A 36 6.48 14.90 13.82
C VAL A 36 6.66 16.40 13.81
N GLN A 37 7.47 16.89 12.87
CA GLN A 37 7.54 18.28 12.48
C GLN A 37 7.32 18.36 10.98
N ALA A 38 6.36 19.16 10.56
CA ALA A 38 5.98 19.26 9.14
C ALA A 38 5.87 20.73 8.71
N SER A 39 6.08 20.94 7.42
CA SER A 39 5.84 22.23 6.75
C SER A 39 5.20 21.99 5.41
N GLY A 40 4.31 22.86 5.01
CA GLY A 40 3.56 22.76 3.75
C GLY A 40 2.11 23.16 3.93
N VAL A 41 1.34 22.96 2.88
CA VAL A 41 -0.11 23.19 2.87
C VAL A 41 -0.85 22.08 3.59
N THR A 42 -2.11 22.32 3.94
CA THR A 42 -2.95 21.33 4.63
C THR A 42 -2.95 19.98 3.90
N SER A 43 -2.67 18.92 4.63
CA SER A 43 -2.64 17.55 4.12
C SER A 43 -3.98 17.14 3.50
N PHE A 44 -3.94 16.29 2.49
CA PHE A 44 -5.16 15.69 1.93
C PHE A 44 -6.00 14.94 2.99
N LEU A 45 -5.36 14.31 3.94
CA LEU A 45 -6.06 13.62 5.04
C LEU A 45 -6.87 14.59 5.91
N ASN A 46 -6.51 15.86 5.93
CA ASN A 46 -7.17 16.94 6.67
C ASN A 46 -8.04 17.85 5.79
N GLY A 47 -8.26 17.48 4.53
CA GLY A 47 -9.14 18.20 3.59
C GLY A 47 -8.44 19.25 2.73
N GLY A 48 -7.11 19.29 2.71
CA GLY A 48 -6.31 20.09 1.77
C GLY A 48 -5.87 19.29 0.54
N LEU A 49 -4.82 19.78 -0.13
CA LEU A 49 -4.18 19.15 -1.28
C LEU A 49 -2.65 19.00 -1.07
N GLY A 50 -2.23 18.92 0.19
CA GLY A 50 -0.85 18.58 0.56
C GLY A 50 -0.54 17.11 0.26
N ILE A 51 0.69 16.85 -0.17
CA ILE A 51 1.18 15.52 -0.57
C ILE A 51 1.53 14.66 0.64
N LEU A 52 2.01 15.30 1.72
CA LEU A 52 2.49 14.61 2.91
C LEU A 52 1.33 14.23 3.85
N ARG A 53 1.59 13.25 4.70
CA ARG A 53 0.63 12.80 5.71
C ARG A 53 0.31 13.86 6.75
N PHE A 54 1.33 14.58 7.19
CA PHE A 54 1.22 15.62 8.22
C PHE A 54 1.53 16.98 7.60
N ASP A 55 0.96 18.02 8.18
CA ASP A 55 1.10 19.41 7.78
C ASP A 55 1.44 20.30 9.00
N SER A 56 1.64 21.61 8.79
CA SER A 56 2.03 22.54 9.85
C SER A 56 0.99 22.74 10.96
N GLU A 57 -0.27 22.30 10.76
CA GLU A 57 -1.33 22.37 11.75
C GLU A 57 -1.50 21.04 12.50
N HIS A 58 -0.99 19.94 11.94
CA HIS A 58 -1.09 18.59 12.46
C HIS A 58 0.32 18.00 12.64
N GLU A 59 1.05 18.51 13.63
CA GLU A 59 2.40 18.10 13.99
C GLU A 59 2.49 17.86 15.51
N GLY A 60 3.60 17.26 15.98
CA GLY A 60 3.83 16.98 17.39
C GLY A 60 3.87 15.48 17.69
N PHE A 61 3.32 15.06 18.83
CA PHE A 61 3.26 13.65 19.21
C PHE A 61 2.05 12.97 18.63
N GLU A 62 2.31 11.92 17.82
CA GLU A 62 1.29 11.20 17.07
C GLU A 62 1.38 9.69 17.29
N LEU A 63 0.22 9.02 17.27
CA LEU A 63 0.16 7.59 17.01
C LEU A 63 0.32 7.39 15.51
N GLY A 64 1.53 7.07 15.07
CA GLY A 64 1.80 6.83 13.65
C GLY A 64 1.01 5.66 13.10
N ARG A 65 1.11 4.50 13.79
CA ARG A 65 0.34 3.29 13.47
C ARG A 65 0.39 2.32 14.65
N ALA A 66 -0.69 1.63 14.89
CA ALA A 66 -0.67 0.39 15.65
C ALA A 66 -1.35 -0.69 14.82
N PHE A 67 -0.83 -1.92 14.79
CA PHE A 67 -1.53 -3.02 14.14
C PHE A 67 -1.47 -4.31 14.96
N LEU A 68 -2.48 -5.15 14.73
CA LEU A 68 -2.52 -6.55 15.15
C LEU A 68 -2.72 -7.41 13.90
N ALA A 69 -1.86 -8.41 13.73
CA ALA A 69 -1.90 -9.34 12.60
C ALA A 69 -2.02 -10.80 13.09
N PRO A 70 -3.25 -11.24 13.44
CA PRO A 70 -3.50 -12.64 13.73
C PRO A 70 -3.35 -13.51 12.48
N ASN A 71 -2.72 -14.65 12.68
CA ASN A 71 -2.58 -15.71 11.69
C ASN A 71 -2.95 -17.04 12.34
N TRP A 72 -4.04 -17.62 11.88
CA TRP A 72 -4.53 -18.92 12.35
C TRP A 72 -4.29 -20.00 11.31
N ARG A 73 -3.48 -21.00 11.66
CA ARG A 73 -3.24 -22.18 10.85
C ARG A 73 -4.39 -23.18 11.07
N ALA A 74 -5.40 -23.12 10.18
CA ALA A 74 -6.54 -24.03 10.26
C ALA A 74 -6.15 -25.48 9.97
N THR A 75 -5.26 -25.68 8.97
CA THR A 75 -4.63 -26.97 8.63
C THR A 75 -3.16 -26.75 8.29
N ASP A 76 -2.43 -27.79 7.94
CA ASP A 76 -1.03 -27.68 7.51
C ASP A 76 -0.84 -26.90 6.20
N ILE A 77 -1.90 -26.80 5.40
CA ILE A 77 -1.88 -26.14 4.10
C ILE A 77 -2.81 -24.92 3.99
N VAL A 78 -3.63 -24.66 5.02
CA VAL A 78 -4.60 -23.54 5.03
C VAL A 78 -4.39 -22.67 6.25
N SER A 79 -4.21 -21.39 6.05
CA SER A 79 -4.17 -20.37 7.11
C SER A 79 -5.15 -19.24 6.84
N VAL A 80 -5.62 -18.62 7.92
CA VAL A 80 -6.43 -17.40 7.90
C VAL A 80 -5.57 -16.26 8.40
N HIS A 81 -5.48 -15.20 7.61
CA HIS A 81 -4.74 -13.98 7.94
C HIS A 81 -5.68 -12.81 8.09
N ALA A 82 -5.41 -11.94 9.07
CA ALA A 82 -6.03 -10.64 9.17
C ALA A 82 -4.99 -9.60 9.58
N VAL A 83 -5.21 -8.34 9.20
CA VAL A 83 -4.44 -7.19 9.69
C VAL A 83 -5.44 -6.11 10.06
N ILE A 84 -5.42 -5.74 11.34
CA ILE A 84 -6.26 -4.69 11.93
C ILE A 84 -5.33 -3.55 12.26
N ASP A 85 -5.59 -2.38 11.67
CA ASP A 85 -4.80 -1.18 11.85
C ASP A 85 -5.52 -0.15 12.70
N ALA A 86 -4.75 0.65 13.44
CA ALA A 86 -5.21 1.82 14.15
C ALA A 86 -4.24 2.99 13.90
N TYR A 87 -4.81 4.18 13.72
CA TYR A 87 -4.09 5.43 13.46
C TYR A 87 -4.57 6.55 14.37
N GLY A 88 -3.69 7.50 14.68
CA GLY A 88 -4.02 8.66 15.52
C GLY A 88 -4.68 9.79 14.74
N ASP A 89 -4.50 9.84 13.43
CA ASP A 89 -5.00 10.88 12.54
C ASP A 89 -6.33 10.49 11.89
N GLY A 90 -7.22 11.47 11.73
CA GLY A 90 -8.51 11.34 11.06
C GLY A 90 -9.68 11.08 12.02
N ASP A 91 -10.83 11.66 11.68
CA ASP A 91 -12.04 11.62 12.51
C ASP A 91 -12.86 10.34 12.34
N ARG A 92 -12.61 9.57 11.29
CA ARG A 92 -13.38 8.37 10.96
C ARG A 92 -12.49 7.16 10.85
N ASN A 93 -12.94 6.07 11.46
CA ASN A 93 -12.28 4.76 11.43
C ASN A 93 -10.82 4.80 11.88
N ALA A 94 -10.61 5.33 13.09
CA ALA A 94 -9.31 5.21 13.77
C ALA A 94 -8.82 3.75 13.83
N VAL A 95 -9.73 2.77 13.72
CA VAL A 95 -9.43 1.32 13.64
C VAL A 95 -10.15 0.73 12.45
N ASP A 96 -9.43 0.07 11.55
CA ASP A 96 -9.97 -0.57 10.37
C ASP A 96 -9.25 -1.89 10.05
N LEU A 97 -9.84 -2.69 9.18
CA LEU A 97 -9.29 -3.92 8.66
C LEU A 97 -8.58 -3.64 7.33
N SER A 98 -7.28 -3.87 7.24
CA SER A 98 -6.54 -3.67 5.98
C SER A 98 -6.41 -4.95 5.16
N GLU A 99 -6.37 -6.12 5.80
CA GLU A 99 -6.31 -7.42 5.12
C GLU A 99 -7.14 -8.47 5.87
N PHE A 100 -7.84 -9.32 5.11
CA PHE A 100 -8.49 -10.53 5.61
C PHE A 100 -8.60 -11.57 4.50
N TYR A 101 -7.81 -12.64 4.58
CA TYR A 101 -7.79 -13.66 3.54
C TYR A 101 -7.44 -15.05 4.03
N LEU A 102 -7.84 -16.04 3.24
CA LEU A 102 -7.36 -17.42 3.30
C LEU A 102 -6.11 -17.54 2.46
N ASP A 103 -5.08 -18.21 2.98
CA ASP A 103 -3.84 -18.54 2.29
C ASP A 103 -3.70 -20.06 2.21
N VAL A 104 -3.72 -20.60 1.01
CA VAL A 104 -3.64 -22.04 0.73
C VAL A 104 -2.30 -22.34 0.09
N ARG A 105 -1.49 -23.17 0.76
CA ARG A 105 -0.13 -23.57 0.33
C ARG A 105 0.03 -25.07 0.36
N PRO A 106 -0.36 -25.78 -0.72
CA PRO A 106 -0.15 -27.22 -0.82
C PRO A 106 1.34 -27.57 -0.73
N TYR A 107 1.65 -28.74 -0.17
CA TYR A 107 3.01 -29.25 -0.19
C TYR A 107 3.48 -29.46 -1.66
N PRO A 108 4.68 -28.97 -2.03
CA PRO A 108 5.17 -29.16 -3.37
C PRO A 108 5.50 -30.65 -3.61
N THR A 109 4.83 -31.25 -4.59
CA THR A 109 5.09 -32.63 -5.05
C THR A 109 6.02 -32.66 -6.27
N GLY A 110 6.46 -31.51 -6.74
CA GLY A 110 7.30 -31.35 -7.94
C GLY A 110 8.12 -30.04 -7.89
N PRO A 111 8.60 -29.58 -9.04
CA PRO A 111 9.39 -28.35 -9.13
C PRO A 111 8.57 -27.08 -8.97
N ILE A 112 7.24 -27.17 -8.98
CA ILE A 112 6.33 -26.03 -8.89
C ILE A 112 5.70 -26.01 -7.51
N ARG A 113 5.80 -24.87 -6.84
CA ARG A 113 5.07 -24.53 -5.61
C ARG A 113 3.84 -23.70 -5.98
N TRP A 114 2.69 -24.14 -5.51
CA TRP A 114 1.43 -23.44 -5.68
C TRP A 114 1.09 -22.65 -4.41
N ARG A 115 0.48 -21.49 -4.60
CA ARG A 115 -0.16 -20.73 -3.54
C ARG A 115 -1.45 -20.13 -4.08
N ALA A 116 -2.52 -20.19 -3.30
CA ALA A 116 -3.76 -19.48 -3.58
C ALA A 116 -4.13 -18.58 -2.41
N ARG A 117 -4.64 -17.37 -2.69
CA ARG A 117 -5.22 -16.47 -1.70
C ARG A 117 -6.64 -16.15 -2.10
N VAL A 118 -7.56 -16.05 -1.11
CA VAL A 118 -8.97 -15.67 -1.33
C VAL A 118 -9.38 -14.74 -0.21
N GLY A 119 -9.87 -13.56 -0.55
CA GLY A 119 -10.27 -12.51 0.39
C GLY A 119 -9.72 -11.15 0.01
N ALA A 120 -9.46 -10.31 1.00
CA ALA A 120 -8.91 -8.96 0.85
C ALA A 120 -7.42 -8.94 1.21
N PHE A 121 -6.56 -8.60 0.26
CA PHE A 121 -5.10 -8.57 0.44
C PHE A 121 -4.42 -7.61 -0.54
N PHE A 122 -3.21 -7.16 -0.21
CA PHE A 122 -2.42 -6.35 -1.12
C PHE A 122 -1.88 -7.17 -2.29
N MET A 123 -1.93 -6.60 -3.50
CA MET A 123 -1.34 -7.22 -4.68
C MET A 123 0.20 -7.26 -4.57
N PRO A 124 0.88 -8.24 -5.17
CA PRO A 124 2.33 -8.42 -5.02
C PRO A 124 3.12 -7.50 -5.98
N VAL A 125 2.87 -6.19 -5.93
CA VAL A 125 3.48 -5.20 -6.82
C VAL A 125 4.73 -4.55 -6.23
N SER A 126 4.76 -4.32 -4.89
CA SER A 126 5.82 -3.57 -4.24
C SER A 126 7.08 -4.39 -3.97
N LEU A 127 8.24 -3.73 -4.10
CA LEU A 127 9.54 -4.23 -3.65
C LEU A 127 10.03 -3.56 -2.36
N GLU A 128 9.40 -2.46 -1.93
CA GLU A 128 9.72 -1.78 -0.65
C GLU A 128 8.70 -2.08 0.46
N ASN A 129 7.40 -2.23 0.14
CA ASN A 129 6.35 -2.52 1.11
C ASN A 129 6.13 -4.04 1.24
N ARG A 130 7.12 -4.72 1.84
CA ARG A 130 7.10 -6.19 2.05
C ARG A 130 6.72 -6.59 3.47
N GLY A 131 6.57 -5.63 4.37
CA GLY A 131 6.17 -5.85 5.76
C GLY A 131 4.67 -6.16 5.91
N ILE A 132 4.28 -6.58 7.11
CA ILE A 132 2.88 -6.89 7.44
C ILE A 132 2.01 -5.65 7.23
N GLY A 133 0.84 -5.84 6.60
CA GLY A 133 -0.13 -4.78 6.35
C GLY A 133 0.45 -3.64 5.52
N TRP A 134 1.20 -3.96 4.46
CA TRP A 134 1.83 -2.98 3.56
C TRP A 134 2.93 -2.10 4.17
N SER A 135 3.55 -2.54 5.27
CA SER A 135 4.63 -1.77 5.91
C SER A 135 5.87 -1.70 5.03
N ASN A 136 6.45 -0.51 4.91
CA ASN A 136 7.76 -0.31 4.28
C ASN A 136 8.86 -0.91 5.17
N VAL A 137 9.86 -1.55 4.56
CA VAL A 137 10.97 -2.20 5.30
C VAL A 137 12.24 -1.34 5.37
N TYR A 138 12.30 -0.22 4.65
CA TYR A 138 13.46 0.66 4.56
C TYR A 138 13.27 2.01 5.25
N SER A 139 12.01 2.47 5.39
CA SER A 139 11.66 3.81 5.86
C SER A 139 10.30 3.79 6.58
N ILE A 140 9.84 4.96 7.01
CA ILE A 140 8.47 5.13 7.49
C ILE A 140 7.54 5.29 6.28
N THR A 141 7.81 6.30 5.45
CA THR A 141 6.96 6.68 4.32
C THR A 141 7.37 5.92 3.05
N PRO A 142 6.45 5.21 2.39
CA PRO A 142 6.70 4.59 1.10
C PRO A 142 6.84 5.62 -0.02
N SER A 143 7.29 5.16 -1.21
CA SER A 143 7.33 5.94 -2.44
C SER A 143 5.94 6.39 -2.88
N ALA A 144 5.88 7.37 -3.79
CA ALA A 144 4.62 7.81 -4.41
C ALA A 144 3.88 6.64 -5.07
N VAL A 145 4.59 5.74 -5.76
CA VAL A 145 4.05 4.49 -6.32
C VAL A 145 3.36 3.66 -5.25
N ASN A 146 4.06 3.35 -4.15
CA ASN A 146 3.57 2.40 -3.16
C ASN A 146 2.63 3.04 -2.13
N THR A 147 2.66 4.36 -1.97
CA THR A 147 1.61 5.12 -1.28
C THR A 147 0.28 4.92 -1.99
N TRP A 148 0.20 5.27 -3.28
CA TRP A 148 -1.03 5.13 -4.06
C TRP A 148 -1.53 3.68 -4.09
N MET A 149 -0.63 2.70 -4.27
CA MET A 149 -1.01 1.28 -4.19
C MET A 149 -1.62 0.89 -2.84
N GLY A 150 -1.08 1.40 -1.75
CA GLY A 150 -1.58 1.13 -0.39
C GLY A 150 -2.91 1.82 -0.08
N GLU A 151 -3.14 2.99 -0.67
CA GLU A 151 -4.33 3.80 -0.40
C GLU A 151 -5.54 3.35 -1.23
N GLU A 152 -5.37 3.02 -2.51
CA GLU A 152 -6.50 2.85 -3.42
C GLU A 152 -6.69 1.40 -3.91
N PHE A 153 -5.65 0.55 -3.78
CA PHE A 153 -5.72 -0.80 -4.34
C PHE A 153 -5.71 -1.88 -3.26
N ARG A 154 -6.74 -2.71 -3.31
CA ARG A 154 -6.85 -3.94 -2.54
C ARG A 154 -7.44 -5.02 -3.45
N THR A 155 -6.82 -6.19 -3.50
CA THR A 155 -7.46 -7.34 -4.14
C THR A 155 -8.53 -7.86 -3.21
N ILE A 156 -9.80 -7.73 -3.60
CA ILE A 156 -10.93 -8.38 -2.93
C ILE A 156 -11.41 -9.47 -3.88
N GLY A 157 -10.82 -10.66 -3.78
CA GLY A 157 -11.02 -11.70 -4.78
C GLY A 157 -10.18 -12.94 -4.55
N ALA A 158 -9.70 -13.53 -5.65
CA ALA A 158 -8.87 -14.73 -5.64
C ALA A 158 -7.60 -14.52 -6.48
N GLU A 159 -6.49 -15.02 -5.96
CA GLU A 159 -5.18 -15.02 -6.62
C GLU A 159 -4.60 -16.44 -6.62
N LEU A 160 -3.93 -16.79 -7.71
CA LEU A 160 -3.14 -18.02 -7.83
C LEU A 160 -1.71 -17.68 -8.22
N GLU A 161 -0.74 -18.21 -7.48
CA GLU A 161 0.69 -18.15 -7.80
C GLU A 161 1.21 -19.54 -8.12
N ALA A 162 1.99 -19.65 -9.20
CA ALA A 162 2.77 -20.82 -9.56
C ALA A 162 4.26 -20.43 -9.55
N ARG A 163 5.04 -20.97 -8.63
CA ARG A 163 6.46 -20.68 -8.46
C ARG A 163 7.29 -21.90 -8.83
N TRP A 164 8.08 -21.79 -9.89
CA TRP A 164 9.06 -22.78 -10.29
C TRP A 164 10.35 -22.62 -9.48
N LEU A 165 10.72 -23.67 -8.74
CA LEU A 165 11.88 -23.73 -7.84
C LEU A 165 13.15 -24.15 -8.61
N GLY A 166 13.55 -23.37 -9.62
CA GLY A 166 14.68 -23.69 -10.49
C GLY A 166 16.02 -23.74 -9.77
N ALA A 167 16.25 -22.85 -8.80
CA ALA A 167 17.48 -22.79 -8.02
C ALA A 167 17.78 -24.12 -7.31
N SER A 168 16.77 -24.80 -6.75
CA SER A 168 16.90 -26.10 -6.10
C SER A 168 17.32 -27.24 -7.04
N ARG A 169 17.33 -26.99 -8.36
CA ARG A 169 17.67 -27.94 -9.42
C ARG A 169 18.88 -27.52 -10.25
N GLY A 170 19.63 -26.49 -9.79
CA GLY A 170 20.82 -26.00 -10.46
C GLY A 170 20.57 -25.05 -11.64
N TYR A 171 19.33 -24.54 -11.79
CA TYR A 171 19.00 -23.52 -12.79
C TYR A 171 19.18 -22.10 -12.25
N PHE A 172 19.13 -21.10 -13.14
CA PHE A 172 19.30 -19.67 -12.81
C PHE A 172 18.07 -19.11 -12.07
N GLY A 173 17.90 -19.45 -10.78
CA GLY A 173 16.95 -18.82 -9.91
C GLY A 173 15.56 -19.44 -9.93
N GLU A 174 14.59 -18.66 -9.43
CA GLU A 174 13.17 -19.02 -9.32
C GLU A 174 12.33 -18.08 -10.18
N VAL A 175 11.29 -18.63 -10.82
CA VAL A 175 10.31 -17.86 -11.59
C VAL A 175 8.95 -18.07 -10.99
N ALA A 176 8.20 -16.99 -10.73
CA ALA A 176 6.81 -17.09 -10.32
C ALA A 176 5.89 -16.34 -11.29
N LEU A 177 4.77 -16.98 -11.62
CA LEU A 177 3.64 -16.39 -12.32
C LEU A 177 2.52 -16.18 -11.31
N VAL A 178 1.87 -15.04 -11.34
CA VAL A 178 0.70 -14.73 -10.53
C VAL A 178 -0.43 -14.25 -11.44
N ALA A 179 -1.65 -14.66 -11.12
CA ALA A 179 -2.87 -14.16 -11.74
C ALA A 179 -3.99 -14.03 -10.70
N ALA A 180 -4.80 -12.99 -10.82
CA ALA A 180 -5.92 -12.75 -9.93
C ALA A 180 -7.15 -12.24 -10.68
N ALA A 181 -8.33 -12.55 -10.10
CA ALA A 181 -9.60 -11.94 -10.43
C ALA A 181 -10.20 -11.36 -9.14
N TYR A 182 -10.74 -10.15 -9.21
CA TYR A 182 -11.23 -9.40 -8.06
C TYR A 182 -12.41 -8.50 -8.44
N GLY A 183 -13.12 -8.00 -7.44
CA GLY A 183 -14.16 -6.97 -7.55
C GLY A 183 -13.94 -5.84 -6.56
N TRP A 184 -14.95 -5.00 -6.39
CA TRP A 184 -14.96 -3.86 -5.46
C TRP A 184 -13.82 -2.86 -5.63
N ASN A 185 -13.25 -2.72 -6.80
CA ASN A 185 -12.22 -1.73 -7.14
C ASN A 185 -12.67 -0.79 -8.28
N ASP A 186 -13.99 -0.61 -8.47
CA ASP A 186 -14.51 0.27 -9.53
C ASP A 186 -14.15 1.74 -9.32
N PRO A 187 -14.09 2.31 -8.10
CA PRO A 187 -13.64 3.69 -7.89
C PRO A 187 -12.13 3.91 -8.07
N ALA A 188 -11.33 2.87 -8.33
CA ALA A 188 -9.87 3.00 -8.43
C ALA A 188 -9.46 3.99 -9.52
N GLY A 189 -8.64 4.99 -9.17
CA GLY A 189 -8.25 6.13 -9.99
C GLY A 189 -8.81 7.46 -9.50
N THR A 190 -9.86 7.44 -8.68
CA THR A 190 -10.48 8.64 -8.09
C THR A 190 -9.47 9.48 -7.32
N LEU A 191 -8.56 8.84 -6.57
CA LEU A 191 -7.61 9.53 -5.72
C LEU A 191 -6.61 10.36 -6.53
N LEU A 192 -6.04 9.78 -7.60
CA LEU A 192 -5.16 10.53 -8.49
C LEU A 192 -5.87 11.71 -9.16
N ALA A 193 -7.12 11.52 -9.60
CA ALA A 193 -7.91 12.58 -10.21
C ALA A 193 -8.23 13.72 -9.23
N THR A 194 -8.38 13.41 -7.94
CA THR A 194 -8.80 14.37 -6.90
C THR A 194 -7.62 15.08 -6.26
N ARG A 195 -6.55 14.35 -5.96
CA ARG A 195 -5.41 14.83 -5.16
C ARG A 195 -4.09 14.83 -5.92
N GLY A 196 -3.94 13.97 -6.95
CA GLY A 196 -2.64 13.60 -7.48
C GLY A 196 -1.97 12.50 -6.66
N PHE A 197 -0.64 12.36 -6.78
CA PHE A 197 0.15 11.45 -5.96
C PHE A 197 0.30 11.97 -4.52
N GLY A 198 0.59 11.07 -3.60
CA GLY A 198 0.90 11.36 -2.21
C GLY A 198 2.13 10.60 -1.74
N LEU A 199 2.69 11.06 -0.62
CA LEU A 199 3.77 10.40 0.11
C LEU A 199 3.33 10.21 1.56
N THR A 200 2.56 9.14 1.80
CA THR A 200 1.97 8.83 3.11
C THR A 200 2.19 7.35 3.45
N ASP A 201 2.29 7.05 4.72
CA ASP A 201 2.40 5.68 5.22
C ASP A 201 1.07 5.14 5.79
N ARG A 202 -0.04 5.80 5.44
CA ARG A 202 -1.38 5.40 5.85
C ARG A 202 -2.15 4.76 4.68
N PRO A 203 -2.13 3.43 4.53
CA PRO A 203 -3.01 2.75 3.59
C PRO A 203 -4.48 2.91 4.00
N SER A 204 -5.39 2.79 3.05
CA SER A 204 -6.83 2.72 3.37
C SER A 204 -7.16 1.42 4.08
N GLY A 205 -8.17 1.44 4.92
CA GLY A 205 -8.86 0.24 5.41
C GLY A 205 -9.98 -0.20 4.47
N LEU A 206 -10.56 -1.36 4.72
CA LEU A 206 -11.65 -1.92 3.90
C LEU A 206 -13.01 -1.24 4.12
N PHE A 207 -13.19 -0.57 5.27
CA PHE A 207 -14.47 0.01 5.69
C PHE A 207 -14.43 1.51 5.88
N GLY A 208 -13.27 2.14 5.74
CA GLY A 208 -13.05 3.57 5.90
C GLY A 208 -12.38 4.21 4.70
N GLY A 209 -12.88 5.39 4.32
CA GLY A 209 -12.27 6.20 3.27
C GLY A 209 -11.11 7.05 3.78
N LEU A 210 -10.32 7.61 2.86
CA LEU A 210 -9.26 8.58 3.13
C LEU A 210 -9.69 9.99 2.71
N GLY A 211 -9.12 10.98 3.37
CA GLY A 211 -9.36 12.39 3.06
C GLY A 211 -10.60 12.98 3.74
N ARG A 212 -10.87 14.26 3.47
CA ARG A 212 -12.04 15.00 3.98
C ARG A 212 -12.67 15.84 2.85
N PRO A 213 -13.88 15.48 2.35
CA PRO A 213 -14.69 14.31 2.74
C PRO A 213 -13.99 12.99 2.38
N PRO A 214 -14.28 11.90 3.10
CA PRO A 214 -13.65 10.61 2.85
C PRO A 214 -14.06 10.06 1.49
N LEU A 215 -13.08 9.56 0.73
CA LEU A 215 -13.29 8.81 -0.50
C LEU A 215 -13.35 7.32 -0.16
N ASP A 216 -14.40 6.66 -0.60
CA ASP A 216 -14.58 5.22 -0.45
C ASP A 216 -14.09 4.50 -1.70
N PHE A 217 -13.11 3.58 -1.56
CA PHE A 217 -12.43 2.97 -2.69
C PHE A 217 -12.94 1.58 -3.07
N TYR A 218 -13.67 0.93 -2.16
CA TYR A 218 -14.03 -0.49 -2.33
C TYR A 218 -15.53 -0.66 -2.56
N HIS A 219 -15.97 -0.25 -3.75
CA HIS A 219 -17.34 -0.41 -4.22
C HIS A 219 -17.38 -1.22 -5.50
N GLU A 220 -18.45 -2.02 -5.63
CA GLU A 220 -18.83 -2.72 -6.85
C GLU A 220 -19.96 -1.96 -7.51
N ILE A 221 -19.74 -1.43 -8.70
CA ILE A 221 -20.65 -0.54 -9.42
C ILE A 221 -21.17 -1.20 -10.69
N ASP A 222 -20.27 -1.75 -11.52
CA ASP A 222 -20.59 -2.26 -12.86
C ASP A 222 -20.75 -3.78 -12.94
N ARG A 223 -20.42 -4.51 -11.87
CA ARG A 223 -20.45 -5.98 -11.75
C ARG A 223 -19.50 -6.69 -12.72
N LYS A 224 -18.42 -6.03 -13.12
CA LYS A 224 -17.39 -6.61 -13.96
C LYS A 224 -16.13 -6.91 -13.13
N PRO A 225 -15.59 -8.13 -13.17
CA PRO A 225 -14.37 -8.42 -12.44
C PRO A 225 -13.15 -7.74 -13.07
N GLY A 226 -12.30 -7.20 -12.22
CA GLY A 226 -10.96 -6.77 -12.59
C GLY A 226 -9.96 -7.92 -12.55
N TYR A 227 -8.81 -7.75 -13.20
CA TYR A 227 -7.76 -8.75 -13.32
C TYR A 227 -6.38 -8.13 -13.18
N TYR A 228 -5.45 -8.88 -12.59
CA TYR A 228 -4.03 -8.62 -12.78
C TYR A 228 -3.26 -9.90 -13.05
N GLY A 229 -2.14 -9.74 -13.74
CA GLY A 229 -1.18 -10.79 -13.96
C GLY A 229 0.24 -10.28 -13.75
N GLY A 230 1.11 -11.13 -13.24
CA GLY A 230 2.49 -10.73 -12.93
C GLY A 230 3.47 -11.89 -13.14
N LEU A 231 4.72 -11.48 -13.37
CA LEU A 231 5.89 -12.34 -13.46
C LEU A 231 6.94 -11.84 -12.48
N SER A 232 7.52 -12.72 -11.69
CA SER A 232 8.72 -12.41 -10.94
C SER A 232 9.83 -13.42 -11.22
N TRP A 233 11.07 -12.92 -11.28
CA TRP A 233 12.26 -13.73 -11.40
C TRP A 233 13.22 -13.35 -10.28
N LYS A 234 13.62 -14.33 -9.48
CA LYS A 234 14.60 -14.17 -8.42
C LYS A 234 15.83 -15.01 -8.78
N HIS A 235 16.98 -14.34 -8.96
CA HIS A 235 18.26 -14.99 -9.24
C HIS A 235 19.11 -15.01 -7.96
N GLN A 236 19.25 -16.19 -7.37
CA GLN A 236 19.88 -16.35 -6.06
C GLN A 236 19.26 -15.38 -5.04
N ASP A 237 20.09 -14.76 -4.20
CA ASP A 237 19.60 -13.81 -3.21
C ASP A 237 19.94 -12.35 -3.55
N TRP A 238 20.60 -12.11 -4.71
CA TRP A 238 21.09 -10.79 -5.05
C TRP A 238 20.29 -10.01 -6.10
N LEU A 239 19.38 -10.66 -6.84
CA LEU A 239 18.56 -9.99 -7.86
C LEU A 239 17.12 -10.49 -7.82
N GLU A 240 16.17 -9.57 -7.78
CA GLU A 240 14.75 -9.81 -8.02
C GLU A 240 14.22 -8.83 -9.07
N VAL A 241 13.54 -9.34 -10.08
CA VAL A 241 12.81 -8.55 -11.08
C VAL A 241 11.35 -8.92 -10.99
N ARG A 242 10.47 -7.93 -11.02
CA ARG A 242 9.03 -8.14 -10.95
C ARG A 242 8.31 -7.25 -11.94
N ALA A 243 7.42 -7.82 -12.74
CA ALA A 243 6.53 -7.11 -13.63
C ALA A 243 5.08 -7.46 -13.32
N LEU A 244 4.19 -6.49 -13.38
CA LEU A 244 2.76 -6.67 -13.13
C LEU A 244 1.95 -5.79 -14.07
N ARG A 245 0.86 -6.34 -14.60
CA ARG A 245 -0.17 -5.62 -15.34
C ARG A 245 -1.48 -5.70 -14.58
N TYR A 246 -2.12 -4.55 -14.37
CA TYR A 246 -3.40 -4.37 -13.70
C TYR A 246 -4.42 -3.77 -14.65
N ASP A 247 -5.68 -4.23 -14.59
CA ASP A 247 -6.85 -3.65 -15.24
C ASP A 247 -8.08 -3.96 -14.36
N ASN A 248 -8.71 -2.94 -13.76
CA ASN A 248 -9.93 -3.17 -12.99
C ASN A 248 -11.13 -3.48 -13.88
N HIS A 249 -11.00 -3.32 -15.20
CA HIS A 249 -12.01 -3.60 -16.20
C HIS A 249 -13.31 -2.81 -15.99
N GLY A 250 -13.25 -1.69 -15.22
CA GLY A 250 -14.37 -0.84 -14.91
C GLY A 250 -15.05 -0.28 -16.15
N ASP A 251 -16.34 -0.08 -16.08
CA ASP A 251 -17.16 0.56 -17.10
C ASP A 251 -17.28 2.05 -16.81
N PRO A 252 -16.61 2.94 -17.55
CA PRO A 252 -16.62 4.37 -17.27
C PRO A 252 -18.00 5.02 -17.32
N GLY A 253 -18.97 4.39 -18.01
CA GLY A 253 -20.35 4.86 -18.08
C GLY A 253 -21.25 4.39 -16.95
N ALA A 254 -20.76 3.48 -16.08
CA ALA A 254 -21.56 2.97 -14.97
C ALA A 254 -21.49 3.92 -13.76
N GLU A 255 -22.68 4.17 -13.17
CA GLU A 255 -22.84 4.98 -11.97
C GLU A 255 -23.90 4.38 -11.05
N THR A 256 -23.83 4.73 -9.77
CA THR A 256 -24.86 4.41 -8.79
C THR A 256 -25.86 5.54 -8.67
N GLU A 257 -27.04 5.29 -8.02
CA GLU A 257 -28.01 6.33 -7.66
C GLU A 257 -27.43 7.42 -6.74
N ALA A 258 -26.31 7.13 -6.06
CA ALA A 258 -25.57 8.08 -5.20
C ALA A 258 -24.47 8.85 -5.94
N GLU A 259 -24.46 8.83 -7.27
CA GLU A 259 -23.49 9.51 -8.14
C GLU A 259 -22.04 9.03 -7.92
N LEU A 260 -21.84 7.78 -7.50
CA LEU A 260 -20.54 7.12 -7.52
C LEU A 260 -20.31 6.50 -8.90
N TYR A 261 -19.20 6.83 -9.51
CA TYR A 261 -18.84 6.40 -10.86
C TYR A 261 -17.82 5.26 -10.83
N ALA A 262 -17.94 4.34 -11.78
CA ALA A 262 -16.91 3.36 -12.06
C ALA A 262 -15.80 4.03 -12.90
N TRP A 263 -14.56 3.84 -12.48
CA TRP A 263 -13.38 4.27 -13.19
C TRP A 263 -12.75 3.10 -13.94
N ARG A 264 -12.20 3.34 -15.09
CA ARG A 264 -11.40 2.36 -15.79
C ARG A 264 -9.93 2.65 -15.61
N THR A 265 -9.29 1.96 -14.67
CA THR A 265 -7.89 2.16 -14.30
C THR A 265 -7.04 0.98 -14.75
N ARG A 266 -5.96 1.30 -15.47
CA ARG A 266 -5.01 0.32 -15.99
C ARG A 266 -3.60 0.81 -15.83
N PHE A 267 -2.71 -0.06 -15.37
CA PHE A 267 -1.29 0.26 -15.28
C PHE A 267 -0.40 -0.97 -15.48
N SER A 268 0.86 -0.70 -15.80
CA SER A 268 1.97 -1.64 -15.76
C SER A 268 2.96 -1.19 -14.71
N SER A 269 3.51 -2.13 -13.94
CA SER A 269 4.59 -1.87 -13.00
C SER A 269 5.77 -2.79 -13.31
N LEU A 270 6.98 -2.23 -13.23
CA LEU A 270 8.25 -2.95 -13.31
C LEU A 270 9.09 -2.58 -12.09
N GLY A 271 9.53 -3.59 -11.33
CA GLY A 271 10.38 -3.39 -10.17
C GLY A 271 11.65 -4.24 -10.28
N VAL A 272 12.75 -3.70 -9.77
CA VAL A 272 14.05 -4.38 -9.68
C VAL A 272 14.61 -4.15 -8.29
N SER A 273 15.07 -5.22 -7.64
CA SER A 273 15.84 -5.18 -6.39
C SER A 273 17.17 -5.88 -6.62
N VAL A 274 18.26 -5.19 -6.28
CA VAL A 274 19.63 -5.71 -6.41
C VAL A 274 20.33 -5.63 -5.05
N GLU A 275 20.93 -6.72 -4.62
CA GLU A 275 21.75 -6.82 -3.42
C GLU A 275 23.21 -7.06 -3.79
N PRO A 276 23.99 -5.98 -4.13
CA PRO A 276 25.39 -6.11 -4.59
C PRO A 276 26.31 -6.69 -3.53
N SER A 277 25.93 -6.61 -2.28
CA SER A 277 26.58 -7.23 -1.12
C SER A 277 25.58 -7.48 -0.01
N GLU A 278 25.99 -8.19 1.04
CA GLU A 278 25.17 -8.45 2.25
C GLU A 278 24.70 -7.18 2.99
N HIS A 279 25.28 -6.02 2.68
CA HIS A 279 24.99 -4.75 3.34
C HIS A 279 24.17 -3.80 2.47
N TRP A 280 24.23 -3.93 1.15
CA TRP A 280 23.57 -3.01 0.24
C TRP A 280 22.37 -3.62 -0.45
N THR A 281 21.26 -2.88 -0.44
CA THR A 281 20.10 -3.14 -1.26
C THR A 281 19.77 -1.91 -2.09
N ILE A 282 19.60 -2.09 -3.39
CA ILE A 282 19.15 -1.05 -4.31
C ILE A 282 17.82 -1.49 -4.90
N VAL A 283 16.79 -0.67 -4.76
CA VAL A 283 15.43 -0.94 -5.26
C VAL A 283 15.02 0.17 -6.22
N GLY A 284 14.50 -0.20 -7.37
CA GLY A 284 13.83 0.71 -8.29
C GLY A 284 12.49 0.15 -8.69
N GLN A 285 11.49 1.00 -8.85
CA GLN A 285 10.18 0.63 -9.35
C GLN A 285 9.64 1.73 -10.25
N TYR A 286 9.03 1.32 -11.35
CA TYR A 286 8.39 2.14 -12.36
C TYR A 286 6.94 1.76 -12.48
N LEU A 287 6.06 2.74 -12.64
CA LEU A 287 4.63 2.59 -12.85
C LEU A 287 4.17 3.55 -13.94
N ASP A 288 3.40 3.06 -14.90
CA ASP A 288 2.78 3.86 -15.96
C ASP A 288 1.38 3.34 -16.26
N GLY A 289 0.44 4.27 -16.47
CA GLY A 289 -0.94 3.89 -16.70
C GLY A 289 -1.87 5.02 -17.08
N ASN A 290 -3.15 4.71 -17.04
CA ASN A 290 -4.21 5.68 -17.25
C ASN A 290 -5.47 5.31 -16.46
N THR A 291 -6.29 6.33 -16.20
CA THR A 291 -7.61 6.20 -15.60
C THR A 291 -8.61 7.08 -16.34
N ALA A 292 -9.85 6.61 -16.46
CA ALA A 292 -10.92 7.31 -17.16
C ALA A 292 -12.27 7.05 -16.51
N VAL A 293 -13.17 8.04 -16.60
CA VAL A 293 -14.56 7.97 -16.11
C VAL A 293 -15.50 8.73 -17.03
N GLY A 294 -16.73 8.31 -17.15
CA GLY A 294 -17.85 9.13 -17.63
C GLY A 294 -18.29 8.96 -19.08
N ALA A 295 -17.89 7.92 -19.85
CA ALA A 295 -18.51 7.61 -21.13
C ALA A 295 -18.30 6.18 -21.60
N ASP A 296 -19.23 5.71 -22.45
CA ASP A 296 -19.28 4.32 -22.92
C ASP A 296 -18.31 4.01 -24.08
N SER A 297 -17.65 5.01 -24.67
CA SER A 297 -16.82 4.82 -25.85
C SER A 297 -15.42 5.41 -25.68
N PRO A 298 -14.37 4.74 -26.10
CA PRO A 298 -13.02 5.30 -26.12
C PRO A 298 -12.98 6.61 -26.94
N GLY A 299 -12.56 7.69 -26.30
CA GLY A 299 -12.48 9.03 -26.89
C GLY A 299 -13.61 9.97 -26.52
N ASP A 300 -14.67 9.49 -25.87
CA ASP A 300 -15.78 10.27 -25.35
C ASP A 300 -15.74 10.39 -23.80
N GLU A 301 -14.67 9.88 -23.16
CA GLU A 301 -14.51 9.94 -21.71
C GLU A 301 -14.65 11.38 -21.22
N GLN A 302 -15.53 11.60 -20.22
CA GLN A 302 -15.69 12.93 -19.61
C GLN A 302 -14.41 13.36 -18.91
N PHE A 303 -13.69 12.43 -18.31
CA PHE A 303 -12.38 12.64 -17.72
C PHE A 303 -11.44 11.50 -18.06
N HIS A 304 -10.27 11.82 -18.58
CA HIS A 304 -9.20 10.87 -18.86
C HIS A 304 -7.86 11.46 -18.44
N MET A 305 -7.10 10.69 -17.67
CA MET A 305 -5.80 11.07 -17.15
C MET A 305 -4.79 9.94 -17.38
N ARG A 306 -3.59 10.32 -17.81
CA ARG A 306 -2.40 9.48 -17.79
C ARG A 306 -1.62 9.78 -16.53
N PHE A 307 -0.90 8.79 -16.04
CA PHE A 307 -0.04 8.95 -14.87
C PHE A 307 1.22 8.12 -15.01
N HIS A 308 2.25 8.63 -14.40
CA HIS A 308 3.56 8.00 -14.30
C HIS A 308 4.13 8.23 -12.90
N ALA A 309 4.83 7.24 -12.35
CA ALA A 309 5.61 7.40 -11.14
C ALA A 309 6.75 6.38 -11.09
N ASP A 310 7.89 6.81 -10.57
CA ASP A 310 9.00 5.92 -10.30
C ASP A 310 9.79 6.32 -9.06
N PHE A 311 10.61 5.42 -8.57
CA PHE A 311 11.57 5.73 -7.54
C PHE A 311 12.82 4.86 -7.65
N VAL A 312 13.90 5.38 -7.06
CA VAL A 312 15.12 4.64 -6.78
C VAL A 312 15.47 4.81 -5.32
N LEU A 313 15.72 3.69 -4.64
CA LEU A 313 16.08 3.62 -3.24
C LEU A 313 17.40 2.86 -3.09
N ALA A 314 18.31 3.38 -2.28
CA ALA A 314 19.51 2.67 -1.82
C ALA A 314 19.44 2.53 -0.29
N SER A 315 19.62 1.31 0.20
CA SER A 315 19.68 1.00 1.63
C SER A 315 20.99 0.34 1.97
N PHE A 316 21.60 0.78 3.08
CA PHE A 316 22.79 0.19 3.67
C PHE A 316 22.48 -0.30 5.08
N GLU A 317 22.70 -1.59 5.32
CA GLU A 317 22.50 -2.23 6.63
C GLU A 317 23.83 -2.69 7.22
N TRP A 318 24.09 -2.31 8.47
CA TRP A 318 25.28 -2.71 9.19
C TRP A 318 24.95 -2.97 10.66
N LEU A 319 25.17 -4.21 11.10
CA LEU A 319 24.82 -4.66 12.46
C LEU A 319 23.34 -4.45 12.79
N ARG A 320 23.02 -3.39 13.53
CA ARG A 320 21.67 -3.01 13.97
C ARG A 320 21.19 -1.70 13.35
N GLU A 321 22.03 -1.11 12.50
CA GLU A 321 21.77 0.16 11.83
C GLU A 321 21.30 -0.11 10.41
N GLN A 322 20.35 0.71 9.94
CA GLN A 322 19.98 0.78 8.54
C GLN A 322 19.86 2.25 8.13
N ILE A 323 20.46 2.60 7.03
CA ILE A 323 20.32 3.92 6.39
C ILE A 323 19.69 3.69 5.03
N ALA A 324 18.68 4.49 4.68
CA ALA A 324 18.06 4.47 3.37
C ALA A 324 17.95 5.88 2.79
N VAL A 325 18.16 5.99 1.49
CA VAL A 325 17.95 7.21 0.71
C VAL A 325 17.09 6.85 -0.48
N ARG A 326 16.06 7.65 -0.77
CA ARG A 326 15.18 7.45 -1.91
C ARG A 326 14.94 8.76 -2.64
N TYR A 327 14.87 8.67 -3.96
CA TYR A 327 14.37 9.70 -4.86
C TYR A 327 13.10 9.20 -5.52
N ASP A 328 12.05 10.02 -5.49
CA ASP A 328 10.76 9.78 -6.14
C ASP A 328 10.56 10.80 -7.25
N ASP A 329 9.97 10.38 -8.38
CA ASP A 329 9.48 11.22 -9.46
C ASP A 329 8.08 10.76 -9.85
N PHE A 330 7.17 11.72 -10.11
CA PHE A 330 5.79 11.41 -10.45
C PHE A 330 5.12 12.54 -11.21
N ASP A 331 4.21 12.16 -12.11
CA ASP A 331 3.39 13.08 -12.86
C ASP A 331 2.00 12.52 -13.17
N THR A 332 1.04 13.43 -13.35
CA THR A 332 -0.27 13.16 -13.93
C THR A 332 -0.52 14.14 -15.08
N HIS A 333 -1.15 13.67 -16.14
CA HIS A 333 -1.51 14.48 -17.29
C HIS A 333 -2.97 14.25 -17.68
N GLN A 334 -3.79 15.28 -17.49
CA GLN A 334 -5.20 15.28 -17.90
C GLN A 334 -5.31 15.41 -19.41
N VAL A 335 -5.78 14.37 -20.08
CA VAL A 335 -5.96 14.34 -21.54
C VAL A 335 -7.29 14.97 -21.94
N SER A 336 -8.34 14.70 -21.17
CA SER A 336 -9.67 15.32 -21.30
C SER A 336 -10.29 15.48 -19.91
N GLY A 337 -11.29 16.33 -19.74
CA GLY A 337 -11.92 16.47 -18.43
C GLY A 337 -12.86 17.63 -18.28
N PHE A 338 -13.38 17.76 -17.04
CA PHE A 338 -14.36 18.74 -16.64
C PHE A 338 -13.83 20.18 -16.63
N TYR A 339 -14.75 21.13 -16.45
CA TYR A 339 -14.43 22.54 -16.26
C TYR A 339 -13.66 22.77 -14.96
N GLY A 340 -12.49 23.40 -15.04
CA GLY A 340 -11.64 23.72 -13.90
C GLY A 340 -10.16 23.73 -14.28
N PRO A 341 -9.25 24.06 -13.33
CA PRO A 341 -7.82 23.87 -13.57
C PRO A 341 -7.54 22.38 -13.80
N PRO A 342 -6.67 22.07 -14.77
CA PRO A 342 -6.35 20.68 -15.07
C PRO A 342 -5.71 19.99 -13.85
N SER A 343 -6.03 18.71 -13.67
CA SER A 343 -5.42 17.85 -12.64
C SER A 343 -4.02 17.37 -13.07
N ASP A 344 -3.29 18.21 -13.82
CA ASP A 344 -1.90 17.96 -14.17
C ASP A 344 -1.03 18.15 -12.92
N GLU A 345 -0.28 17.15 -12.57
CA GLU A 345 0.69 17.21 -11.48
C GLU A 345 2.09 16.91 -12.02
N THR A 346 3.08 17.57 -11.47
CA THR A 346 4.47 17.15 -11.58
C THR A 346 5.12 17.28 -10.22
N GLY A 347 5.88 16.28 -9.81
CA GLY A 347 6.51 16.33 -8.51
C GLY A 347 7.71 15.39 -8.39
N HIS A 348 8.61 15.76 -7.47
CA HIS A 348 9.74 14.92 -7.09
C HIS A 348 10.03 15.06 -5.61
N GLY A 349 10.56 13.99 -5.02
CA GLY A 349 10.84 13.95 -3.59
C GLY A 349 12.16 13.29 -3.25
N TRP A 350 12.71 13.68 -2.11
CA TRP A 350 13.85 13.03 -1.47
C TRP A 350 13.44 12.54 -0.08
N MET A 351 13.80 11.31 0.23
CA MET A 351 13.67 10.73 1.55
C MET A 351 15.03 10.24 2.05
N PHE A 352 15.31 10.57 3.30
CA PHE A 352 16.43 10.00 4.07
C PHE A 352 15.86 9.35 5.32
N ALA A 353 16.22 8.10 5.60
CA ALA A 353 15.84 7.40 6.82
C ALA A 353 17.06 6.76 7.48
N TRP A 354 17.07 6.79 8.81
CA TRP A 354 17.99 6.02 9.64
C TRP A 354 17.21 5.26 10.69
N SER A 355 17.52 4.00 10.88
CA SER A 355 16.89 3.20 11.93
C SER A 355 17.92 2.41 12.73
N HIS A 356 17.64 2.25 14.03
CA HIS A 356 18.41 1.44 14.96
C HIS A 356 17.52 0.42 15.66
N ARG A 357 17.96 -0.83 15.70
CA ARG A 357 17.24 -1.94 16.40
C ARG A 357 17.82 -2.20 17.77
N TYR A 358 17.00 -2.04 18.81
CA TYR A 358 17.34 -2.36 20.21
C TYR A 358 16.81 -3.75 20.57
N GLY A 359 17.61 -4.80 20.28
CA GLY A 359 17.16 -6.18 20.47
C GLY A 359 16.12 -6.61 19.45
N GLU A 360 15.14 -7.43 19.91
CA GLU A 360 14.15 -8.06 19.04
C GLU A 360 12.85 -7.24 18.89
N HIS A 361 12.57 -6.38 19.84
CA HIS A 361 11.27 -5.72 19.97
C HIS A 361 11.28 -4.24 19.66
N TRP A 362 12.36 -3.53 19.97
CA TRP A 362 12.39 -2.08 19.87
C TRP A 362 13.20 -1.59 18.66
N GLN A 363 12.68 -0.58 18.00
CA GLN A 363 13.34 0.12 16.92
C GLN A 363 13.07 1.62 17.04
N SER A 364 14.11 2.45 16.88
CA SER A 364 13.95 3.87 16.57
C SER A 364 14.14 4.11 15.08
N VAL A 365 13.37 5.06 14.53
CA VAL A 365 13.49 5.48 13.14
C VAL A 365 13.48 7.00 13.10
N VAL A 366 14.45 7.57 12.40
CA VAL A 366 14.48 9.00 12.03
C VAL A 366 14.26 9.07 10.53
N GLU A 367 13.30 9.87 10.10
CA GLU A 367 13.04 10.09 8.68
C GLU A 367 12.91 11.58 8.38
N TRP A 368 13.53 12.00 7.30
CA TRP A 368 13.31 13.30 6.69
C TRP A 368 12.84 13.11 5.26
N LEU A 369 11.76 13.78 4.93
CA LEU A 369 11.12 13.75 3.62
C LEU A 369 10.94 15.19 3.14
N ARG A 370 11.29 15.45 1.87
CA ARG A 370 11.06 16.72 1.20
C ARG A 370 10.55 16.46 -0.20
N VAL A 371 9.44 17.10 -0.55
CA VAL A 371 8.81 17.00 -1.88
C VAL A 371 8.59 18.38 -2.44
N ALA A 372 8.83 18.54 -3.74
CA ALA A 372 8.45 19.72 -4.51
C ALA A 372 7.48 19.27 -5.60
N SER A 373 6.34 19.95 -5.71
CA SER A 373 5.33 19.62 -6.72
C SER A 373 4.63 20.85 -7.25
N VAL A 374 4.05 20.69 -8.44
CA VAL A 374 3.15 21.67 -9.06
C VAL A 374 1.83 20.95 -9.30
N PHE A 375 0.74 21.44 -8.69
CA PHE A 375 -0.60 20.89 -8.83
C PHE A 375 -1.63 22.03 -8.90
N PRO A 376 -2.10 22.40 -10.09
CA PRO A 376 -2.98 23.56 -10.33
C PRO A 376 -4.27 23.59 -9.50
N PRO A 377 -4.92 22.46 -9.15
CA PRO A 377 -6.12 22.47 -8.33
C PRO A 377 -5.97 23.14 -6.95
N ARG A 378 -4.77 23.24 -6.38
CA ARG A 378 -4.50 23.98 -5.13
C ARG A 378 -4.93 25.43 -5.18
N MET A 379 -4.93 26.05 -6.37
CA MET A 379 -5.39 27.43 -6.55
C MET A 379 -6.87 27.61 -6.22
N GLN A 380 -7.69 26.57 -6.29
CA GLN A 380 -9.10 26.63 -5.88
C GLN A 380 -9.26 26.77 -4.36
N LEU A 381 -8.26 26.34 -3.58
CA LEU A 381 -8.18 26.51 -2.15
C LEU A 381 -7.47 27.81 -1.73
N GLY A 382 -7.10 28.66 -2.69
CA GLY A 382 -6.37 29.92 -2.46
C GLY A 382 -4.86 29.71 -2.21
N GLU A 383 -4.33 28.53 -2.51
CA GLU A 383 -2.93 28.16 -2.35
C GLU A 383 -2.15 28.30 -3.66
N SER A 384 -0.81 28.35 -3.58
CA SER A 384 0.03 28.30 -4.79
C SER A 384 -0.01 26.91 -5.40
N ALA A 385 -0.11 26.83 -6.73
CA ALA A 385 0.02 25.55 -7.45
C ALA A 385 1.36 24.88 -7.17
N ALA A 386 2.45 25.66 -7.10
CA ALA A 386 3.79 25.16 -6.77
C ALA A 386 3.99 25.19 -5.25
N GLN A 387 4.33 24.03 -4.69
CA GLN A 387 4.58 23.82 -3.26
C GLN A 387 5.89 23.09 -3.03
N VAL A 388 6.50 23.38 -1.88
CA VAL A 388 7.60 22.58 -1.32
C VAL A 388 7.20 22.22 0.10
N GLU A 389 7.01 20.95 0.32
CA GLU A 389 6.60 20.39 1.60
C GLU A 389 7.76 19.59 2.21
N SER A 390 7.89 19.59 3.52
CA SER A 390 8.86 18.75 4.21
C SER A 390 8.29 18.21 5.52
N GLN A 391 8.75 17.01 5.87
CA GLN A 391 8.35 16.32 7.08
C GLN A 391 9.56 15.66 7.72
N PHE A 392 9.73 15.88 9.01
CA PHE A 392 10.71 15.20 9.84
C PHE A 392 9.96 14.36 10.87
N GLN A 393 10.35 13.10 11.03
CA GLN A 393 9.74 12.16 11.95
C GLN A 393 10.79 11.49 12.81
N LEU A 394 10.52 11.39 14.11
CA LEU A 394 11.23 10.55 15.05
C LEU A 394 10.26 9.51 15.59
N ALA A 395 10.39 8.27 15.18
CA ALA A 395 9.51 7.19 15.58
C ALA A 395 10.20 6.23 16.56
N VAL A 396 9.43 5.73 17.51
CA VAL A 396 9.79 4.60 18.37
C VAL A 396 8.76 3.50 18.15
N ARG A 397 9.24 2.34 17.72
CA ARG A 397 8.41 1.18 17.40
C ARG A 397 8.64 0.06 18.40
N TYR A 398 7.53 -0.54 18.84
CA TYR A 398 7.56 -1.76 19.63
C TYR A 398 6.87 -2.89 18.88
N ARG A 399 7.61 -3.95 18.57
CA ARG A 399 7.12 -5.12 17.84
C ARG A 399 7.08 -6.33 18.74
N PHE A 400 6.03 -7.12 18.61
CA PHE A 400 5.89 -8.37 19.35
C PHE A 400 5.31 -9.48 18.48
N LYS A 401 5.59 -10.70 18.88
CA LYS A 401 5.00 -11.89 18.31
C LYS A 401 4.60 -12.83 19.44
N LEU A 402 3.34 -13.19 19.46
CA LEU A 402 2.77 -14.19 20.37
C LEU A 402 2.38 -15.41 19.55
N ALA A 403 2.55 -16.61 20.13
CA ALA A 403 2.19 -17.87 19.47
C ALA A 403 1.61 -18.84 20.50
N TRP A 404 0.52 -19.56 20.14
CA TRP A 404 -0.19 -20.55 20.96
C TRP A 404 -0.53 -21.80 20.18
#